data_8b9f16010f2331dc35b64eb092838ae3
#
_entry.id   8b9f16010f2331dc35b64eb092838ae3
#
_cell.length_a   1.000
_cell.length_b   1.000
_cell.length_c   1.000
_cell.angle_alpha   90.00
_cell.angle_beta   90.00
_cell.angle_gamma   90.00
#
_symmetry.space_group_name_H-M   'P 1'
#
loop_
_entity.id
_entity.type
_entity.pdbx_description
1 polymer ?
#
loop_
_entity_poly.entity_id
_entity_poly.type
_entity_poly.pdbx_seq_one_letter_code
_entity_poly.pdbx_strand_id
1 'polypeptide(L)'
;MILNEWGEGSYIEPHKEFGFGYLDAIREVFTSAPKAHVDLTPADVGLPVPQVEMTFTSKPQWEFVRDTYGWDNGMNLDNPRIESGALTAVTTGNDPAFFGPPVQIAASRYRRLRLRMRLESAEQQFDDMGQVFWSTRSLAESESTSVRFPVHVDGKWHDYTLNLGENPRWRGVVTRLRLDPCARARVKVQIARIELLP
;
A
#
# COMPACT_ATOMS: atom_id res chain seq x y z
N MET A 1 -9.53 -23.69 13.87
CA MET A 1 -8.96 -22.47 14.50
C MET A 1 -7.76 -22.07 13.66
N ILE A 2 -7.82 -20.95 13.00
CA ILE A 2 -6.68 -20.41 12.20
C ILE A 2 -5.78 -19.70 13.19
N LEU A 3 -4.53 -20.12 13.31
CA LEU A 3 -3.55 -19.52 14.22
C LEU A 3 -3.03 -18.16 13.69
N ASN A 4 -3.11 -17.95 12.40
CA ASN A 4 -2.51 -16.81 11.73
C ASN A 4 -3.29 -16.41 10.51
N GLU A 5 -3.82 -15.22 10.54
CA GLU A 5 -4.47 -14.54 9.43
C GLU A 5 -3.91 -13.13 9.31
N TRP A 6 -2.65 -13.06 8.88
CA TRP A 6 -1.87 -11.82 8.82
C TRP A 6 -2.54 -10.72 8.00
N GLY A 7 -3.27 -11.11 6.93
CA GLY A 7 -3.99 -10.18 6.09
C GLY A 7 -5.11 -9.42 6.80
N GLU A 8 -5.70 -10.03 7.82
CA GLU A 8 -6.80 -9.44 8.62
C GLU A 8 -6.34 -8.94 9.99
N GLY A 9 -5.06 -9.04 10.30
CA GLY A 9 -4.52 -8.67 11.61
C GLY A 9 -4.87 -9.66 12.74
N SER A 10 -5.39 -10.85 12.40
CA SER A 10 -5.76 -11.92 13.34
C SER A 10 -4.65 -12.94 13.39
N TYR A 11 -3.68 -12.77 14.28
CA TYR A 11 -2.54 -13.67 14.43
C TYR A 11 -2.11 -13.80 15.89
N ILE A 12 -1.56 -14.96 16.24
CA ILE A 12 -1.09 -15.31 17.58
C ILE A 12 0.43 -15.54 17.59
N GLU A 13 1.04 -15.68 16.39
CA GLU A 13 2.49 -15.90 16.27
C GLU A 13 3.32 -14.76 16.89
N PRO A 14 4.45 -15.09 17.50
CA PRO A 14 5.40 -14.08 17.95
C PRO A 14 5.86 -13.17 16.81
N HIS A 15 5.88 -11.86 17.07
CA HIS A 15 6.31 -10.87 16.07
C HIS A 15 6.95 -9.65 16.75
N LYS A 16 7.59 -8.79 15.96
CA LYS A 16 8.40 -7.67 16.47
C LYS A 16 7.66 -6.65 17.34
N GLU A 17 6.33 -6.52 17.17
CA GLU A 17 5.56 -5.49 17.89
C GLU A 17 5.18 -5.93 19.30
N PHE A 18 4.74 -7.18 19.46
CA PHE A 18 4.26 -7.72 20.74
C PHE A 18 5.06 -8.93 21.27
N GLY A 19 6.11 -9.33 20.56
CA GLY A 19 6.91 -10.50 20.95
C GLY A 19 6.03 -11.74 21.12
N PHE A 20 6.15 -12.41 22.24
CA PHE A 20 5.36 -13.58 22.63
C PHE A 20 4.05 -13.24 23.35
N GLY A 21 3.67 -11.96 23.45
CA GLY A 21 2.57 -11.49 24.31
C GLY A 21 1.24 -12.19 24.11
N TYR A 22 0.87 -12.56 22.89
CA TYR A 22 -0.38 -13.32 22.64
C TYR A 22 -0.30 -14.76 23.14
N LEU A 23 0.85 -15.42 22.97
CA LEU A 23 1.08 -16.77 23.49
C LEU A 23 1.16 -16.77 25.02
N ASP A 24 1.74 -15.73 25.62
CA ASP A 24 1.78 -15.54 27.05
C ASP A 24 0.39 -15.34 27.66
N ALA A 25 -0.45 -14.54 27.02
CA ALA A 25 -1.83 -14.36 27.44
C ALA A 25 -2.63 -15.67 27.39
N ILE A 26 -2.47 -16.47 26.33
CA ILE A 26 -3.09 -17.80 26.23
C ILE A 26 -2.58 -18.71 27.33
N ARG A 27 -1.28 -18.74 27.56
CA ARG A 27 -0.66 -19.55 28.59
C ARG A 27 -1.16 -19.19 29.99
N GLU A 28 -1.27 -17.91 30.30
CA GLU A 28 -1.76 -17.42 31.59
C GLU A 28 -3.23 -17.81 31.86
N VAL A 29 -4.06 -17.81 30.83
CA VAL A 29 -5.50 -18.15 30.97
C VAL A 29 -5.74 -19.65 30.99
N PHE A 30 -5.01 -20.44 30.20
CA PHE A 30 -5.34 -21.84 29.96
C PHE A 30 -4.40 -22.84 30.63
N THR A 31 -3.33 -22.39 31.30
CA THR A 31 -2.38 -23.29 31.96
C THR A 31 -1.97 -22.81 33.34
N SER A 32 -1.49 -23.73 34.17
CA SER A 32 -0.82 -23.44 35.46
C SER A 32 0.72 -23.40 35.32
N ALA A 33 1.24 -23.33 34.10
CA ALA A 33 2.69 -23.29 33.86
C ALA A 33 3.36 -22.02 34.45
N PRO A 34 4.59 -22.08 34.87
CA PRO A 34 5.33 -20.92 35.40
C PRO A 34 5.32 -19.77 34.39
N LYS A 35 5.17 -18.52 34.85
CA LYS A 35 5.17 -17.33 33.99
C LYS A 35 6.54 -17.07 33.34
N ALA A 36 7.62 -17.43 34.05
CA ALA A 36 8.99 -17.26 33.54
C ALA A 36 9.29 -18.26 32.42
N HIS A 37 9.67 -17.80 31.29
CA HIS A 37 10.18 -18.57 30.16
C HIS A 37 11.25 -17.78 29.40
N VAL A 38 11.98 -18.44 28.53
CA VAL A 38 12.96 -17.80 27.65
C VAL A 38 12.36 -17.68 26.27
N ASP A 39 12.30 -16.46 25.76
CA ASP A 39 11.86 -16.17 24.40
C ASP A 39 12.99 -16.52 23.44
N LEU A 40 12.95 -17.71 22.86
CA LEU A 40 13.94 -18.15 21.88
C LEU A 40 13.60 -17.63 20.48
N THR A 41 14.59 -17.05 19.84
CA THR A 41 14.54 -16.71 18.41
C THR A 41 15.07 -17.86 17.56
N PRO A 42 14.81 -17.89 16.23
CA PRO A 42 15.42 -18.90 15.35
C PRO A 42 16.95 -18.97 15.47
N ALA A 43 17.62 -17.83 15.68
CA ALA A 43 19.07 -17.80 15.85
C ALA A 43 19.53 -18.51 17.12
N ASP A 44 18.78 -18.43 18.22
CA ASP A 44 19.12 -19.06 19.50
C ASP A 44 19.07 -20.60 19.44
N VAL A 45 18.32 -21.14 18.48
CA VAL A 45 18.18 -22.59 18.23
C VAL A 45 18.95 -23.05 16.98
N GLY A 46 19.86 -22.22 16.45
CA GLY A 46 20.72 -22.55 15.31
C GLY A 46 20.02 -22.62 13.95
N LEU A 47 18.80 -22.07 13.85
CA LEU A 47 18.11 -21.96 12.57
C LEU A 47 18.62 -20.73 11.80
N PRO A 48 18.77 -20.83 10.47
CA PRO A 48 19.20 -19.69 9.67
C PRO A 48 18.13 -18.58 9.72
N VAL A 49 18.53 -17.41 10.16
CA VAL A 49 17.73 -16.19 10.02
C VAL A 49 17.96 -15.66 8.61
N PRO A 50 16.98 -15.63 7.74
CA PRO A 50 17.17 -15.05 6.41
C PRO A 50 17.65 -13.60 6.54
N GLN A 51 18.89 -13.35 6.17
CA GLN A 51 19.43 -12.01 5.99
C GLN A 51 18.85 -11.51 4.68
N VAL A 52 17.66 -10.90 4.72
CA VAL A 52 17.13 -10.23 3.54
C VAL A 52 17.89 -8.93 3.40
N GLU A 53 18.89 -8.90 2.54
CA GLU A 53 19.49 -7.64 2.10
C GLU A 53 18.40 -6.77 1.50
N MET A 54 18.10 -5.66 2.17
CA MET A 54 17.12 -4.69 1.72
C MET A 54 17.76 -3.81 0.65
N THR A 55 17.71 -4.24 -0.59
CA THR A 55 17.96 -3.35 -1.72
C THR A 55 16.79 -2.37 -1.80
N PHE A 56 17.00 -1.15 -1.34
CA PHE A 56 16.02 -0.08 -1.50
C PHE A 56 16.07 0.41 -2.94
N THR A 57 14.92 0.54 -3.59
CA THR A 57 14.81 1.21 -4.89
C THR A 57 15.36 2.62 -4.72
N SER A 58 16.30 3.00 -5.55
CA SER A 58 17.07 4.24 -5.40
C SER A 58 16.21 5.50 -5.54
N LYS A 59 15.07 5.44 -6.23
CA LYS A 59 14.15 6.57 -6.38
C LYS A 59 12.74 6.08 -6.72
N PRO A 60 11.80 6.07 -5.77
CA PRO A 60 10.41 5.69 -6.02
C PRO A 60 9.67 6.80 -6.76
N GLN A 61 9.85 6.81 -8.05
CA GLN A 61 9.25 7.74 -8.99
C GLN A 61 8.91 6.99 -10.27
N TRP A 62 7.69 7.17 -10.76
CA TRP A 62 7.18 6.60 -12.01
C TRP A 62 6.66 7.72 -12.90
N GLU A 63 7.29 7.91 -14.05
CA GLU A 63 6.88 8.85 -15.10
C GLU A 63 6.36 8.03 -16.29
N PHE A 64 5.07 8.03 -16.49
CA PHE A 64 4.38 7.14 -17.42
C PHE A 64 4.42 7.62 -18.87
N VAL A 65 5.60 7.96 -19.37
CA VAL A 65 5.77 8.43 -20.75
C VAL A 65 5.73 7.29 -21.76
N ARG A 66 6.40 6.17 -21.44
CA ARG A 66 6.56 5.03 -22.36
C ARG A 66 6.43 3.66 -21.70
N ASP A 67 6.40 3.60 -20.38
CA ASP A 67 6.40 2.35 -19.61
C ASP A 67 5.39 2.44 -18.47
N THR A 68 4.67 1.35 -18.21
CA THR A 68 3.75 1.23 -17.09
C THR A 68 4.48 0.99 -15.77
N TYR A 69 5.74 0.58 -15.83
CA TYR A 69 6.55 0.21 -14.67
C TYR A 69 5.87 -0.80 -13.73
N GLY A 70 5.00 -1.67 -14.29
CA GLY A 70 4.24 -2.64 -13.52
C GLY A 70 2.98 -2.11 -12.83
N TRP A 71 2.49 -0.91 -13.20
CA TRP A 71 1.19 -0.36 -12.81
C TRP A 71 0.06 -0.72 -13.79
N ASP A 72 0.30 -1.68 -14.68
CA ASP A 72 -0.65 -2.20 -15.66
C ASP A 72 -1.57 -3.29 -15.13
N ASN A 73 -1.53 -3.55 -13.83
CA ASN A 73 -2.45 -4.44 -13.13
C ASN A 73 -3.43 -3.63 -12.27
N GLY A 74 -4.66 -4.11 -12.16
CA GLY A 74 -5.68 -3.38 -11.43
C GLY A 74 -6.98 -4.15 -11.24
N MET A 75 -7.92 -3.50 -10.57
CA MET A 75 -9.27 -3.99 -10.33
C MET A 75 -10.27 -2.95 -10.85
N ASN A 76 -11.36 -3.40 -11.49
CA ASN A 76 -12.39 -2.52 -12.06
C ASN A 76 -11.82 -1.46 -13.02
N LEU A 77 -10.82 -1.84 -13.82
CA LEU A 77 -10.21 -1.04 -14.87
C LEU A 77 -10.23 -1.81 -16.20
N ASP A 78 -10.45 -1.12 -17.30
CA ASP A 78 -10.17 -1.66 -18.61
C ASP A 78 -8.66 -1.60 -18.88
N ASN A 79 -8.04 -2.65 -19.25
CA ASN A 79 -6.67 -2.78 -19.78
C ASN A 79 -5.76 -1.52 -19.60
N PRO A 80 -5.20 -1.26 -18.40
CA PRO A 80 -4.29 -0.14 -18.16
C PRO A 80 -3.09 -0.18 -19.11
N ARG A 81 -2.80 0.94 -19.80
CA ARG A 81 -1.77 1.04 -20.84
C ARG A 81 -1.21 2.44 -20.94
N ILE A 82 -0.09 2.60 -21.62
CA ILE A 82 0.42 3.93 -21.95
C ILE A 82 -0.31 4.47 -23.18
N GLU A 83 -0.92 5.64 -23.02
CA GLU A 83 -1.58 6.39 -24.08
C GLU A 83 -1.27 7.87 -23.93
N SER A 84 -0.77 8.49 -24.99
CA SER A 84 -0.42 9.93 -25.03
C SER A 84 0.51 10.37 -23.89
N GLY A 85 1.46 9.52 -23.50
CA GLY A 85 2.45 9.83 -22.47
C GLY A 85 1.90 9.78 -21.05
N ALA A 86 0.85 8.98 -20.80
CA ALA A 86 0.27 8.75 -19.48
C ALA A 86 -0.19 7.29 -19.34
N LEU A 87 -0.16 6.76 -18.15
CA LEU A 87 -0.85 5.51 -17.79
C LEU A 87 -2.35 5.79 -17.83
N THR A 88 -3.06 5.12 -18.73
CA THR A 88 -4.46 5.39 -19.04
C THR A 88 -5.29 4.13 -18.87
N ALA A 89 -6.45 4.25 -18.24
CA ALA A 89 -7.49 3.24 -18.18
C ALA A 89 -8.88 3.92 -18.07
N VAL A 90 -9.95 3.15 -18.29
CA VAL A 90 -11.32 3.55 -17.96
C VAL A 90 -11.82 2.68 -16.80
N THR A 91 -12.43 3.29 -15.80
CA THR A 91 -13.01 2.57 -14.68
C THR A 91 -14.26 1.79 -15.13
N THR A 92 -14.33 0.50 -14.80
CA THR A 92 -15.42 -0.40 -15.26
C THR A 92 -16.40 -0.75 -14.13
N GLY A 93 -16.08 -0.42 -12.89
CA GLY A 93 -16.90 -0.67 -11.71
C GLY A 93 -16.67 0.36 -10.62
N ASN A 94 -17.39 0.22 -9.52
CA ASN A 94 -17.10 0.95 -8.30
C ASN A 94 -15.82 0.37 -7.67
N ASP A 95 -15.11 1.17 -6.88
CA ASP A 95 -13.82 0.79 -6.27
C ASP A 95 -12.76 0.38 -7.33
N PRO A 96 -12.45 1.23 -8.31
CA PRO A 96 -11.37 0.98 -9.26
C PRO A 96 -10.01 1.20 -8.61
N ALA A 97 -9.04 0.34 -8.91
CA ALA A 97 -7.72 0.39 -8.30
C ALA A 97 -6.60 0.05 -9.29
N PHE A 98 -5.51 0.82 -9.26
CA PHE A 98 -4.23 0.46 -9.87
C PHE A 98 -3.32 -0.14 -8.80
N PHE A 99 -2.74 -1.30 -9.08
CA PHE A 99 -1.75 -1.93 -8.22
C PHE A 99 -0.34 -1.62 -8.73
N GLY A 100 0.46 -1.01 -7.88
CA GLY A 100 1.87 -0.76 -8.18
C GLY A 100 2.72 -2.03 -8.16
N PRO A 101 3.94 -1.97 -8.71
CA PRO A 101 4.88 -3.07 -8.68
C PRO A 101 5.33 -3.38 -7.24
N PRO A 102 5.88 -4.56 -6.98
CA PRO A 102 6.59 -4.83 -5.75
C PRO A 102 7.76 -3.85 -5.57
N VAL A 103 7.84 -3.26 -4.38
CA VAL A 103 8.88 -2.27 -4.03
C VAL A 103 9.51 -2.58 -2.67
N GLN A 104 10.62 -1.91 -2.38
CA GLN A 104 11.21 -1.89 -1.04
C GLN A 104 11.60 -0.45 -0.71
N ILE A 105 10.68 0.25 -0.06
CA ILE A 105 10.79 1.68 0.22
C ILE A 105 10.81 1.89 1.73
N ALA A 106 11.88 2.51 2.25
CA ALA A 106 11.91 2.93 3.64
C ALA A 106 10.95 4.11 3.86
N ALA A 107 9.83 3.88 4.54
CA ALA A 107 8.83 4.91 4.83
C ALA A 107 9.42 6.14 5.54
N SER A 108 10.47 5.94 6.35
CA SER A 108 11.16 7.02 7.06
C SER A 108 11.86 8.04 6.15
N ARG A 109 12.16 7.67 4.90
CA ARG A 109 12.82 8.55 3.93
C ARG A 109 11.86 9.40 3.11
N TYR A 110 10.60 9.02 3.07
CA TYR A 110 9.59 9.64 2.22
C TYR A 110 8.33 9.88 3.03
N ARG A 111 7.92 11.13 3.14
CA ARG A 111 6.77 11.52 3.94
C ARG A 111 5.58 11.96 3.12
N ARG A 112 5.79 12.26 1.85
CA ARG A 112 4.75 12.76 0.95
C ARG A 112 4.72 11.95 -0.34
N LEU A 113 3.54 11.88 -0.95
CA LEU A 113 3.35 11.37 -2.31
C LEU A 113 2.82 12.52 -3.16
N ARG A 114 3.45 12.73 -4.31
CA ARG A 114 2.95 13.63 -5.35
C ARG A 114 2.42 12.81 -6.52
N LEU A 115 1.23 13.15 -6.97
CA LEU A 115 0.51 12.50 -8.05
C LEU A 115 0.05 13.56 -9.06
N ARG A 116 0.35 13.38 -10.35
CA ARG A 116 -0.21 14.18 -11.43
C ARG A 116 -1.20 13.33 -12.21
N MET A 117 -2.48 13.68 -12.14
CA MET A 117 -3.58 12.87 -12.66
C MET A 117 -4.64 13.75 -13.32
N ARG A 118 -5.29 13.20 -14.35
CA ARG A 118 -6.46 13.75 -15.02
C ARG A 118 -7.58 12.72 -14.98
N LEU A 119 -8.74 13.15 -14.55
CA LEU A 119 -9.96 12.34 -14.52
C LEU A 119 -11.01 12.99 -15.39
N GLU A 120 -11.65 12.22 -16.26
CA GLU A 120 -12.64 12.71 -17.21
C GLU A 120 -13.84 11.76 -17.27
N SER A 121 -15.05 12.31 -17.14
CA SER A 121 -16.31 11.60 -17.38
C SER A 121 -17.00 12.18 -18.60
N ALA A 122 -17.53 11.31 -19.44
CA ALA A 122 -18.34 11.75 -20.60
C ALA A 122 -19.73 12.29 -20.20
N GLU A 123 -20.18 11.97 -18.98
CA GLU A 123 -21.54 12.32 -18.54
C GLU A 123 -21.59 13.72 -17.90
N GLN A 124 -20.71 13.99 -16.95
CA GLN A 124 -20.67 15.27 -16.21
C GLN A 124 -19.37 15.46 -15.47
N GLN A 125 -19.09 16.71 -15.09
CA GLN A 125 -18.03 17.02 -14.12
C GLN A 125 -18.56 16.83 -12.70
N PHE A 126 -17.70 16.33 -11.81
CA PHE A 126 -18.01 16.16 -10.38
C PHE A 126 -16.74 16.07 -9.54
N ASP A 127 -16.88 16.26 -8.23
CA ASP A 127 -15.86 15.98 -7.27
C ASP A 127 -16.04 14.58 -6.69
N ASP A 128 -14.93 13.89 -6.40
CA ASP A 128 -14.91 12.56 -5.83
C ASP A 128 -13.74 12.41 -4.85
N MET A 129 -13.55 11.24 -4.32
CA MET A 129 -12.42 10.92 -3.43
C MET A 129 -11.53 9.87 -4.08
N GLY A 130 -10.25 10.20 -4.17
CA GLY A 130 -9.20 9.25 -4.44
C GLY A 130 -8.60 8.72 -3.14
N GLN A 131 -7.90 7.59 -3.20
CA GLN A 131 -7.25 6.98 -2.05
C GLN A 131 -5.93 6.32 -2.45
N VAL A 132 -4.91 6.47 -1.63
CA VAL A 132 -3.66 5.73 -1.77
C VAL A 132 -3.53 4.81 -0.59
N PHE A 133 -3.37 3.53 -0.87
CA PHE A 133 -3.08 2.49 0.10
C PHE A 133 -1.63 2.04 0.00
N TRP A 134 -1.14 1.43 1.06
CA TRP A 134 0.16 0.75 1.05
C TRP A 134 0.13 -0.52 1.89
N SER A 135 0.95 -1.47 1.50
CA SER A 135 1.34 -2.59 2.34
C SER A 135 2.79 -2.44 2.77
N THR A 136 3.11 -3.02 3.93
CA THR A 136 4.47 -3.13 4.43
C THR A 136 4.82 -4.59 4.66
N ARG A 137 6.04 -4.89 5.10
CA ARG A 137 6.42 -6.25 5.51
C ARG A 137 5.59 -6.80 6.66
N SER A 138 5.02 -5.92 7.51
CA SER A 138 4.29 -6.29 8.72
C SER A 138 2.82 -5.86 8.72
N LEU A 139 2.38 -5.10 7.74
CA LEU A 139 1.01 -4.59 7.64
C LEU A 139 0.47 -4.87 6.25
N ALA A 140 -0.68 -5.52 6.19
CA ALA A 140 -1.45 -5.64 4.97
C ALA A 140 -2.11 -4.31 4.60
N GLU A 141 -2.49 -4.19 3.34
CA GLU A 141 -3.32 -3.11 2.82
C GLU A 141 -4.68 -3.09 3.53
N SER A 142 -5.09 -1.94 4.02
CA SER A 142 -6.37 -1.74 4.71
C SER A 142 -6.70 -0.24 4.80
N GLU A 143 -7.91 0.12 5.24
CA GLU A 143 -8.30 1.50 5.48
C GLU A 143 -7.32 2.24 6.44
N SER A 144 -6.77 1.53 7.41
CA SER A 144 -5.80 2.11 8.35
C SER A 144 -4.42 2.36 7.74
N THR A 145 -4.10 1.70 6.62
CA THR A 145 -2.87 1.89 5.84
C THR A 145 -3.17 2.63 4.53
N SER A 146 -3.90 3.73 4.65
CA SER A 146 -4.28 4.55 3.49
C SER A 146 -4.39 6.04 3.83
N VAL A 147 -4.46 6.85 2.78
CA VAL A 147 -4.78 8.29 2.84
C VAL A 147 -5.75 8.61 1.73
N ARG A 148 -6.88 9.25 2.08
CA ARG A 148 -7.88 9.76 1.13
C ARG A 148 -7.58 11.20 0.77
N PHE A 149 -7.95 11.59 -0.45
CA PHE A 149 -7.79 12.95 -0.93
C PHE A 149 -8.90 13.32 -1.93
N PRO A 150 -9.34 14.60 -1.95
CA PRO A 150 -10.34 15.04 -2.92
C PRO A 150 -9.75 15.04 -4.33
N VAL A 151 -10.55 14.61 -5.30
CA VAL A 151 -10.20 14.61 -6.73
C VAL A 151 -11.28 15.30 -7.56
N HIS A 152 -10.88 15.92 -8.67
CA HIS A 152 -11.76 16.60 -9.60
C HIS A 152 -11.87 15.81 -10.90
N VAL A 153 -13.09 15.42 -11.26
CA VAL A 153 -13.42 14.76 -12.54
C VAL A 153 -13.91 15.82 -13.53
N ASP A 154 -12.98 16.66 -14.00
CA ASP A 154 -13.25 17.84 -14.84
C ASP A 154 -12.50 17.83 -16.18
N GLY A 155 -11.79 16.74 -16.48
CA GLY A 155 -11.00 16.59 -17.70
C GLY A 155 -9.72 17.41 -17.73
N LYS A 156 -9.24 17.95 -16.59
CA LYS A 156 -7.99 18.72 -16.50
C LYS A 156 -6.93 17.97 -15.72
N TRP A 157 -5.68 18.34 -15.96
CA TRP A 157 -4.55 17.84 -15.17
C TRP A 157 -4.48 18.54 -13.82
N HIS A 158 -4.45 17.75 -12.75
CA HIS A 158 -4.25 18.22 -11.38
C HIS A 158 -3.01 17.59 -10.77
N ASP A 159 -2.32 18.36 -9.92
CA ASP A 159 -1.21 17.90 -9.09
C ASP A 159 -1.71 17.77 -7.64
N TYR A 160 -1.68 16.55 -7.11
CA TYR A 160 -2.07 16.23 -5.75
C TYR A 160 -0.82 15.95 -4.90
N THR A 161 -0.80 16.43 -3.68
CA THR A 161 0.26 16.12 -2.71
C THR A 161 -0.37 15.57 -1.44
N LEU A 162 -0.04 14.36 -1.09
CA LEU A 162 -0.57 13.63 0.06
C LEU A 162 0.52 13.51 1.14
N ASN A 163 0.16 13.79 2.40
CA ASN A 163 1.03 13.66 3.56
C ASN A 163 0.93 12.25 4.15
N LEU A 164 1.66 11.31 3.58
CA LEU A 164 1.68 9.91 4.06
C LEU A 164 2.25 9.82 5.47
N GLY A 165 3.26 10.62 5.79
CA GLY A 165 3.95 10.63 7.08
C GLY A 165 3.11 11.11 8.27
N GLU A 166 1.91 11.63 8.06
CA GLU A 166 0.94 11.93 9.12
C GLU A 166 0.18 10.69 9.59
N ASN A 167 0.10 9.64 8.75
CA ASN A 167 -0.48 8.38 9.16
C ASN A 167 0.55 7.57 9.97
N PRO A 168 0.26 7.19 11.23
CA PRO A 168 1.20 6.47 12.09
C PRO A 168 1.56 5.08 11.57
N ARG A 169 0.81 4.55 10.61
CA ARG A 169 1.09 3.27 9.95
C ARG A 169 1.98 3.41 8.71
N TRP A 170 2.31 4.62 8.29
CA TRP A 170 3.35 4.88 7.29
C TRP A 170 4.74 4.70 7.94
N ARG A 171 5.14 3.45 8.15
CA ARG A 171 6.38 3.08 8.83
C ARG A 171 6.96 1.77 8.30
N GLY A 172 8.22 1.52 8.61
CA GLY A 172 8.91 0.31 8.18
C GLY A 172 9.26 0.31 6.69
N VAL A 173 9.16 -0.86 6.05
CA VAL A 173 9.45 -1.04 4.63
C VAL A 173 8.15 -1.25 3.87
N VAL A 174 7.80 -0.27 3.04
CA VAL A 174 6.66 -0.36 2.13
C VAL A 174 6.99 -1.34 1.01
N THR A 175 6.09 -2.27 0.74
CA THR A 175 6.27 -3.36 -0.24
C THR A 175 5.41 -3.20 -1.49
N ARG A 176 4.32 -2.43 -1.40
CA ARG A 176 3.44 -2.10 -2.52
C ARG A 176 2.68 -0.81 -2.25
N LEU A 177 2.33 -0.10 -3.31
CA LEU A 177 1.34 0.98 -3.32
C LEU A 177 0.14 0.55 -4.16
N ARG A 178 -1.05 1.03 -3.79
CA ARG A 178 -2.27 0.96 -4.58
C ARG A 178 -2.85 2.37 -4.70
N LEU A 179 -3.33 2.72 -5.87
CA LEU A 179 -4.02 3.98 -6.14
C LEU A 179 -5.44 3.71 -6.61
N ASP A 180 -6.41 4.18 -5.84
CA ASP A 180 -7.82 4.26 -6.20
C ASP A 180 -8.08 5.68 -6.68
N PRO A 181 -8.27 5.90 -7.98
CA PRO A 181 -8.31 7.24 -8.54
C PRO A 181 -9.62 7.97 -8.27
N CYS A 182 -10.71 7.24 -8.07
CA CYS A 182 -12.06 7.71 -7.79
C CYS A 182 -12.94 6.53 -7.33
N ALA A 183 -14.21 6.78 -6.98
CA ALA A 183 -15.12 5.73 -6.50
C ALA A 183 -16.14 5.28 -7.57
N ARG A 184 -16.04 5.74 -8.81
CA ARG A 184 -17.08 5.54 -9.83
C ARG A 184 -16.58 4.85 -11.09
N ALA A 185 -17.48 4.13 -11.75
CA ALA A 185 -17.29 3.59 -13.09
C ALA A 185 -17.39 4.68 -14.18
N ARG A 186 -16.92 4.36 -15.37
CA ARG A 186 -16.98 5.20 -16.59
C ARG A 186 -16.21 6.52 -16.49
N VAL A 187 -15.15 6.53 -15.69
CA VAL A 187 -14.20 7.64 -15.62
C VAL A 187 -12.92 7.24 -16.37
N LYS A 188 -12.52 8.05 -17.35
CA LYS A 188 -11.20 7.94 -17.97
C LYS A 188 -10.16 8.50 -17.02
N VAL A 189 -9.22 7.66 -16.65
CA VAL A 189 -8.10 7.99 -15.75
C VAL A 189 -6.83 8.10 -16.57
N GLN A 190 -6.09 9.18 -16.38
CA GLN A 190 -4.76 9.37 -16.96
C GLN A 190 -3.80 9.81 -15.85
N ILE A 191 -2.72 9.07 -15.65
CA ILE A 191 -1.70 9.34 -14.64
C ILE A 191 -0.38 9.63 -15.37
N ALA A 192 0.13 10.86 -15.22
CA ALA A 192 1.40 11.25 -15.82
C ALA A 192 2.58 10.85 -14.93
N ARG A 193 2.42 10.96 -13.60
CA ARG A 193 3.50 10.70 -12.65
C ARG A 193 2.96 10.33 -11.27
N ILE A 194 3.68 9.42 -10.61
CA ILE A 194 3.61 9.17 -9.16
C ILE A 194 5.02 9.30 -8.61
N GLU A 195 5.20 10.03 -7.51
CA GLU A 195 6.51 10.28 -6.91
C GLU A 195 6.40 10.35 -5.39
N LEU A 196 7.29 9.67 -4.69
CA LEU A 196 7.45 9.81 -3.24
C LEU A 196 8.53 10.85 -2.93
N LEU A 197 8.22 11.76 -2.02
CA LEU A 197 9.07 12.88 -1.61
C LEU A 197 9.42 12.78 -0.12
N PRO A 198 10.61 13.29 0.28
CA PRO A 198 11.02 13.38 1.68
C PRO A 198 10.03 14.14 2.56
#